data_e7158824f76c68de99b57bead239269c
#
_entry.id   e7158824f76c68de99b57bead239269c
#
_cell.length_a   1.000
_cell.length_b   1.000
_cell.length_c   1.000
_cell.angle_alpha   90.00
_cell.angle_beta   90.00
_cell.angle_gamma   90.00
#
_symmetry.space_group_name_H-M   'P 1'
#
loop_
_entity.id
_entity.type
_entity.pdbx_description
1 polymer ?
#
loop_
_entity_poly.entity_id
_entity_poly.type
_entity_poly.pdbx_seq_one_letter_code
_entity_poly.pdbx_strand_id
1 'polypeptide(L)'
;MQISPETQLFIREHQTDDVRALALQARKYPNVDMPTAITQIAGRQVAAEKIPSWSDMDDIWYPKHLSLEQCSSEVTARYKATLLKGNSLTDLTGGFGIDCAFLAAKFKSAIYVERQQELCEIAAHNFPILNLNHINVKNEDGVSYLQAMSPVDCIFLDPARRNEHGGKTVAISDCEPDVAELEELLLNKAGQVMVKLSPMLDLSLALKELQHVQKVHIISANNECKELLLILGQASVEEISIHCVNLPTKGIQEEQHFVFTREQEQCSECNYTNALENYLYEPNASLLKAGAFRSIASAFPVKKLHPNSHLYTSDVLVESFPGRAFHIISQCSLNKKELKESLGDLKKANITVRKFPATVAELRKRIKLSEGGDTYLFASTLNNGQKVLIRCEKA
;
A
#
# COMPACT_ATOMS: atom_id res chain seq x y z
N MET A 1 -5.42 4.45 -29.98
CA MET A 1 -4.15 5.21 -30.18
C MET A 1 -3.37 4.57 -31.31
N GLN A 2 -2.79 5.31 -32.28
CA GLN A 2 -1.85 4.78 -33.27
C GLN A 2 -0.52 5.51 -33.10
N ILE A 3 0.57 4.76 -32.87
CA ILE A 3 1.91 5.34 -32.75
C ILE A 3 2.64 5.07 -34.05
N SER A 4 3.15 6.12 -34.73
CA SER A 4 3.87 5.98 -36.00
C SER A 4 5.19 5.19 -35.81
N PRO A 5 5.70 4.51 -36.86
CA PRO A 5 6.95 3.77 -36.79
C PRO A 5 8.14 4.66 -36.32
N GLU A 6 8.17 5.91 -36.78
CA GLU A 6 9.22 6.88 -36.40
C GLU A 6 9.13 7.21 -34.90
N THR A 7 7.92 7.39 -34.38
CA THR A 7 7.69 7.65 -32.96
C THR A 7 8.03 6.41 -32.12
N GLN A 8 7.70 5.20 -32.59
CA GLN A 8 8.08 3.96 -31.90
C GLN A 8 9.60 3.76 -31.84
N LEU A 9 10.30 4.04 -32.96
CA LEU A 9 11.77 3.97 -32.98
C LEU A 9 12.38 4.97 -31.99
N PHE A 10 11.89 6.20 -32.00
CA PHE A 10 12.33 7.23 -31.06
C PHE A 10 12.14 6.81 -29.59
N ILE A 11 10.97 6.23 -29.25
CA ILE A 11 10.71 5.72 -27.91
C ILE A 11 11.72 4.67 -27.50
N ARG A 12 12.03 3.72 -28.38
CA ARG A 12 13.01 2.65 -28.13
C ARG A 12 14.43 3.17 -27.92
N GLU A 13 14.85 4.15 -28.71
CA GLU A 13 16.21 4.71 -28.62
C GLU A 13 16.41 5.59 -27.37
N HIS A 14 15.34 6.19 -26.83
CA HIS A 14 15.37 7.17 -25.75
C HIS A 14 14.74 6.70 -24.43
N GLN A 15 14.59 5.39 -24.20
CA GLN A 15 13.86 4.82 -23.05
C GLN A 15 14.38 5.29 -21.68
N THR A 16 15.66 5.58 -21.57
CA THR A 16 16.34 5.97 -20.32
C THR A 16 16.66 7.45 -20.21
N ASP A 17 16.32 8.22 -21.25
CA ASP A 17 16.67 9.63 -21.30
C ASP A 17 15.75 10.49 -20.42
N ASP A 18 16.22 11.67 -20.02
CA ASP A 18 15.41 12.64 -19.29
C ASP A 18 14.30 13.21 -20.20
N VAL A 19 13.05 12.86 -19.87
CA VAL A 19 11.87 13.28 -20.64
C VAL A 19 11.70 14.80 -20.74
N ARG A 20 12.21 15.58 -19.76
CA ARG A 20 12.16 17.05 -19.80
C ARG A 20 13.17 17.57 -20.81
N ALA A 21 14.35 16.98 -20.87
CA ALA A 21 15.37 17.33 -21.84
C ALA A 21 14.91 16.97 -23.28
N LEU A 22 14.24 15.83 -23.47
CA LEU A 22 13.64 15.43 -24.75
C LEU A 22 12.55 16.41 -25.20
N ALA A 23 11.68 16.84 -24.30
CA ALA A 23 10.61 17.80 -24.59
C ALA A 23 11.17 19.14 -25.15
N LEU A 24 12.27 19.63 -24.59
CA LEU A 24 12.93 20.85 -25.07
C LEU A 24 13.56 20.69 -26.47
N GLN A 25 13.83 19.47 -26.90
CA GLN A 25 14.42 19.15 -28.17
C GLN A 25 13.39 18.76 -29.26
N ALA A 26 12.09 18.84 -28.99
CA ALA A 26 11.01 18.42 -29.90
C ALA A 26 11.18 18.92 -31.34
N ARG A 27 11.68 20.16 -31.54
CA ARG A 27 11.90 20.74 -32.87
C ARG A 27 12.95 20.02 -33.72
N LYS A 28 13.82 19.22 -33.11
CA LYS A 28 14.85 18.44 -33.83
C LYS A 28 14.25 17.20 -34.49
N TYR A 29 13.06 16.77 -34.06
CA TYR A 29 12.41 15.52 -34.49
C TYR A 29 11.02 15.79 -35.08
N PRO A 30 10.94 16.43 -36.26
CA PRO A 30 9.66 16.91 -36.82
C PRO A 30 8.68 15.78 -37.19
N ASN A 31 9.15 14.56 -37.39
CA ASN A 31 8.35 13.40 -37.73
C ASN A 31 7.92 12.55 -36.52
N VAL A 32 8.33 12.95 -35.31
CA VAL A 32 7.99 12.25 -34.07
C VAL A 32 6.82 12.97 -33.38
N ASP A 33 5.78 12.21 -33.03
CA ASP A 33 4.77 12.71 -32.08
C ASP A 33 5.39 12.79 -30.69
N MET A 34 6.05 13.91 -30.40
CA MET A 34 6.80 14.12 -29.17
C MET A 34 5.93 14.04 -27.91
N PRO A 35 4.70 14.56 -27.83
CA PRO A 35 3.82 14.38 -26.68
C PRO A 35 3.56 12.91 -26.37
N THR A 36 3.25 12.10 -27.39
CA THR A 36 3.07 10.66 -27.23
C THR A 36 4.37 9.97 -26.83
N ALA A 37 5.50 10.27 -27.49
CA ALA A 37 6.79 9.69 -27.15
C ALA A 37 7.18 9.93 -25.69
N ILE A 38 7.06 11.17 -25.21
CA ILE A 38 7.34 11.54 -23.82
C ILE A 38 6.44 10.77 -22.85
N THR A 39 5.14 10.67 -23.16
CA THR A 39 4.19 9.93 -22.33
C THR A 39 4.60 8.46 -22.21
N GLN A 40 4.99 7.83 -23.32
CA GLN A 40 5.39 6.41 -23.32
C GLN A 40 6.74 6.20 -22.61
N ILE A 41 7.73 7.05 -22.85
CA ILE A 41 9.05 6.96 -22.18
C ILE A 41 8.89 7.17 -20.67
N ALA A 42 8.21 8.24 -20.25
CA ALA A 42 7.94 8.49 -18.83
C ALA A 42 7.16 7.35 -18.18
N GLY A 43 6.14 6.84 -18.88
CA GLY A 43 5.34 5.71 -18.41
C GLY A 43 6.19 4.46 -18.19
N ARG A 44 7.07 4.12 -19.13
CA ARG A 44 8.00 2.98 -19.02
C ARG A 44 8.98 3.13 -17.86
N GLN A 45 9.52 4.35 -17.66
CA GLN A 45 10.44 4.61 -16.54
C GLN A 45 9.76 4.44 -15.18
N VAL A 46 8.52 4.91 -15.01
CA VAL A 46 7.73 4.67 -13.79
C VAL A 46 7.38 3.19 -13.64
N ALA A 47 7.01 2.52 -14.75
CA ALA A 47 6.68 1.10 -14.74
C ALA A 47 7.87 0.21 -14.35
N ALA A 48 9.10 0.59 -14.69
CA ALA A 48 10.30 -0.16 -14.32
C ALA A 48 10.46 -0.34 -12.79
N GLU A 49 9.93 0.60 -11.99
CA GLU A 49 9.92 0.49 -10.54
C GLU A 49 8.61 -0.12 -10.00
N LYS A 50 7.49 0.23 -10.62
CA LYS A 50 6.16 -0.06 -10.09
C LYS A 50 5.57 -1.37 -10.62
N ILE A 51 5.84 -1.70 -11.89
CA ILE A 51 5.29 -2.84 -12.62
C ILE A 51 6.39 -3.42 -13.53
N PRO A 52 7.50 -3.93 -12.97
CA PRO A 52 8.68 -4.31 -13.75
C PRO A 52 8.38 -5.35 -14.84
N SER A 53 7.46 -6.30 -14.59
CA SER A 53 7.10 -7.28 -15.61
C SER A 53 6.47 -6.69 -16.88
N TRP A 54 5.88 -5.49 -16.81
CA TRP A 54 5.33 -4.80 -17.97
C TRP A 54 6.38 -3.90 -18.64
N SER A 55 7.29 -3.33 -17.88
CA SER A 55 8.37 -2.48 -18.43
C SER A 55 9.34 -3.24 -19.30
N ASP A 56 9.46 -4.57 -19.11
CA ASP A 56 10.30 -5.46 -19.91
C ASP A 56 9.70 -5.79 -21.28
N MET A 57 8.43 -5.42 -21.53
CA MET A 57 7.73 -5.64 -22.79
C MET A 57 7.73 -4.37 -23.65
N ASP A 58 8.21 -4.48 -24.90
CA ASP A 58 8.41 -3.32 -25.77
C ASP A 58 7.13 -2.64 -26.25
N ASP A 59 6.04 -3.40 -26.42
CA ASP A 59 4.82 -2.93 -27.07
C ASP A 59 3.72 -2.50 -26.08
N ILE A 60 3.99 -2.44 -24.78
CA ILE A 60 3.03 -1.95 -23.78
C ILE A 60 2.81 -0.45 -23.96
N TRP A 61 1.54 -0.06 -23.98
CA TRP A 61 1.13 1.35 -23.96
C TRP A 61 0.89 1.82 -22.53
N TYR A 62 1.38 3.02 -22.23
CA TYR A 62 1.24 3.64 -20.92
C TYR A 62 0.27 4.83 -20.99
N PRO A 63 -0.61 5.01 -19.99
CA PRO A 63 -1.50 6.16 -19.88
C PRO A 63 -0.73 7.41 -19.45
N LYS A 64 -1.43 8.54 -19.41
CA LYS A 64 -0.91 9.76 -18.81
C LYS A 64 -0.45 9.52 -17.38
N HIS A 65 0.55 10.28 -16.94
CA HIS A 65 1.28 10.13 -15.68
C HIS A 65 0.37 9.92 -14.45
N LEU A 66 -0.71 10.68 -14.31
CA LEU A 66 -1.62 10.57 -13.16
C LEU A 66 -2.22 9.17 -12.99
N SER A 67 -2.72 8.57 -14.06
CA SER A 67 -3.32 7.23 -14.01
C SER A 67 -2.28 6.16 -13.64
N LEU A 68 -1.03 6.35 -14.08
CA LEU A 68 0.06 5.44 -13.75
C LEU A 68 0.53 5.60 -12.29
N GLU A 69 0.52 6.82 -11.75
CA GLU A 69 0.84 7.05 -10.33
C GLU A 69 -0.21 6.43 -9.40
N GLN A 70 -1.48 6.50 -9.76
CA GLN A 70 -2.59 6.00 -8.94
C GLN A 70 -2.81 4.49 -9.04
N CYS A 71 -2.31 3.81 -10.07
CA CYS A 71 -2.49 2.37 -10.21
C CYS A 71 -1.73 1.58 -9.13
N SER A 72 -2.12 0.34 -8.93
CA SER A 72 -1.43 -0.60 -8.04
C SER A 72 0.00 -0.89 -8.49
N SER A 73 0.88 -1.20 -7.55
CA SER A 73 2.17 -1.81 -7.88
C SER A 73 2.02 -3.29 -8.21
N GLU A 74 2.95 -3.86 -8.95
CA GLU A 74 2.95 -5.28 -9.28
C GLU A 74 2.88 -6.17 -8.03
N VAL A 75 3.63 -5.83 -6.98
CA VAL A 75 3.65 -6.64 -5.75
C VAL A 75 2.29 -6.66 -5.05
N THR A 76 1.57 -5.53 -5.01
CA THR A 76 0.23 -5.49 -4.41
C THR A 76 -0.81 -6.14 -5.31
N ALA A 77 -0.71 -6.00 -6.64
CA ALA A 77 -1.61 -6.66 -7.59
C ALA A 77 -1.47 -8.20 -7.57
N ARG A 78 -0.23 -8.70 -7.49
CA ARG A 78 0.04 -10.14 -7.31
C ARG A 78 -0.55 -10.68 -6.01
N TYR A 79 -0.42 -9.94 -4.91
CA TYR A 79 -1.04 -10.33 -3.65
C TYR A 79 -2.56 -10.42 -3.76
N LYS A 80 -3.23 -9.40 -4.33
CA LYS A 80 -4.68 -9.41 -4.58
C LYS A 80 -5.12 -10.64 -5.38
N ALA A 81 -4.35 -11.03 -6.40
CA ALA A 81 -4.62 -12.20 -7.21
C ALA A 81 -4.60 -13.54 -6.45
N THR A 82 -4.08 -13.58 -5.23
CA THR A 82 -4.13 -14.76 -4.36
C THR A 82 -5.43 -14.87 -3.55
N LEU A 83 -6.17 -13.78 -3.43
CA LEU A 83 -7.30 -13.67 -2.51
C LEU A 83 -8.63 -14.09 -3.13
N LEU A 84 -8.82 -13.94 -4.44
CA LEU A 84 -10.03 -14.31 -5.16
C LEU A 84 -9.87 -15.65 -5.89
N LYS A 85 -10.96 -16.40 -5.97
CA LYS A 85 -11.03 -17.70 -6.67
C LYS A 85 -12.35 -17.85 -7.37
N GLY A 86 -12.33 -18.34 -8.60
CA GLY A 86 -13.52 -18.59 -9.41
C GLY A 86 -13.17 -18.84 -10.87
N ASN A 87 -14.21 -18.88 -11.72
CA ASN A 87 -14.07 -19.01 -13.17
C ASN A 87 -14.27 -17.68 -13.88
N SER A 88 -15.11 -16.78 -13.31
CA SER A 88 -15.51 -15.51 -13.91
C SER A 88 -15.22 -14.34 -12.98
N LEU A 89 -14.65 -13.27 -13.53
CA LEU A 89 -14.31 -12.02 -12.83
C LEU A 89 -14.89 -10.83 -13.58
N THR A 90 -15.38 -9.84 -12.84
CA THR A 90 -15.66 -8.50 -13.38
C THR A 90 -14.93 -7.46 -12.56
N ASP A 91 -14.09 -6.65 -13.22
CA ASP A 91 -13.52 -5.42 -12.65
C ASP A 91 -14.38 -4.23 -13.09
N LEU A 92 -15.06 -3.57 -12.14
CA LEU A 92 -16.00 -2.47 -12.40
C LEU A 92 -15.32 -1.10 -12.48
N THR A 93 -14.01 -1.02 -12.21
CA THR A 93 -13.23 0.23 -12.11
C THR A 93 -11.86 0.08 -12.75
N GLY A 94 -11.83 -0.41 -13.97
CA GLY A 94 -10.64 -0.94 -14.64
C GLY A 94 -9.37 -0.08 -14.61
N GLY A 95 -9.49 1.24 -14.74
CA GLY A 95 -8.36 2.17 -14.72
C GLY A 95 -7.28 1.81 -15.74
N PHE A 96 -6.00 1.79 -15.35
CA PHE A 96 -4.92 1.33 -16.25
C PHE A 96 -4.92 -0.18 -16.50
N GLY A 97 -5.73 -0.95 -15.76
CA GLY A 97 -5.89 -2.39 -15.96
C GLY A 97 -4.92 -3.28 -15.21
N ILE A 98 -4.09 -2.74 -14.30
CA ILE A 98 -3.10 -3.54 -13.56
C ILE A 98 -3.79 -4.58 -12.68
N ASP A 99 -4.70 -4.16 -11.82
CA ASP A 99 -5.41 -5.08 -10.93
C ASP A 99 -6.20 -6.11 -11.73
N CYS A 100 -6.92 -5.67 -12.77
CA CYS A 100 -7.64 -6.57 -13.68
C CYS A 100 -6.72 -7.62 -14.31
N ALA A 101 -5.56 -7.23 -14.83
CA ALA A 101 -4.64 -8.14 -15.50
C ALA A 101 -4.11 -9.23 -14.55
N PHE A 102 -3.66 -8.87 -13.35
CA PHE A 102 -3.13 -9.85 -12.40
C PHE A 102 -4.23 -10.75 -11.80
N LEU A 103 -5.40 -10.20 -11.52
CA LEU A 103 -6.57 -10.97 -11.08
C LEU A 103 -7.02 -11.93 -12.18
N ALA A 104 -7.28 -11.44 -13.40
CA ALA A 104 -7.80 -12.21 -14.52
C ALA A 104 -6.93 -13.41 -14.90
N ALA A 105 -5.61 -13.35 -14.68
CA ALA A 105 -4.70 -14.47 -14.89
C ALA A 105 -5.05 -15.75 -14.11
N LYS A 106 -5.93 -15.65 -13.10
CA LYS A 106 -6.44 -16.77 -12.28
C LYS A 106 -7.84 -17.23 -12.67
N PHE A 107 -8.49 -16.57 -13.64
CA PHE A 107 -9.87 -16.81 -14.04
C PHE A 107 -9.94 -17.31 -15.49
N LYS A 108 -11.01 -18.03 -15.84
CA LYS A 108 -11.25 -18.49 -17.22
C LYS A 108 -11.80 -17.39 -18.12
N SER A 109 -12.55 -16.44 -17.53
CA SER A 109 -13.09 -15.28 -18.22
C SER A 109 -13.06 -14.07 -17.33
N ALA A 110 -12.78 -12.91 -17.89
CA ALA A 110 -12.82 -11.66 -17.15
C ALA A 110 -13.44 -10.55 -18.01
N ILE A 111 -14.06 -9.61 -17.33
CA ILE A 111 -14.61 -8.39 -17.91
C ILE A 111 -13.95 -7.22 -17.21
N TYR A 112 -13.39 -6.32 -18.01
CA TYR A 112 -12.84 -5.05 -17.60
C TYR A 112 -13.80 -3.95 -18.01
N VAL A 113 -14.27 -3.15 -17.04
CA VAL A 113 -15.20 -2.03 -17.26
C VAL A 113 -14.54 -0.71 -16.87
N GLU A 114 -14.51 0.23 -17.79
CA GLU A 114 -13.91 1.57 -17.57
C GLU A 114 -14.66 2.62 -18.38
N ARG A 115 -14.96 3.76 -17.76
CA ARG A 115 -15.70 4.86 -18.40
C ARG A 115 -14.84 5.71 -19.34
N GLN A 116 -13.53 5.76 -19.14
CA GLN A 116 -12.61 6.55 -19.96
C GLN A 116 -12.19 5.75 -21.19
N GLN A 117 -12.60 6.21 -22.36
CA GLN A 117 -12.31 5.54 -23.64
C GLN A 117 -10.79 5.37 -23.86
N GLU A 118 -9.96 6.36 -23.51
CA GLU A 118 -8.51 6.30 -23.66
C GLU A 118 -7.91 5.10 -22.90
N LEU A 119 -8.37 4.85 -21.66
CA LEU A 119 -7.93 3.72 -20.85
C LEU A 119 -8.43 2.38 -21.40
N CYS A 120 -9.64 2.33 -21.94
CA CYS A 120 -10.16 1.14 -22.62
C CYS A 120 -9.34 0.79 -23.85
N GLU A 121 -8.93 1.76 -24.67
CA GLU A 121 -8.08 1.54 -25.84
C GLU A 121 -6.71 1.00 -25.44
N ILE A 122 -6.11 1.54 -24.38
CA ILE A 122 -4.84 1.06 -23.81
C ILE A 122 -4.98 -0.37 -23.28
N ALA A 123 -6.02 -0.65 -22.52
CA ALA A 123 -6.28 -1.99 -21.97
C ALA A 123 -6.52 -3.02 -23.08
N ALA A 124 -7.33 -2.68 -24.11
CA ALA A 124 -7.60 -3.54 -25.26
C ALA A 124 -6.33 -3.84 -26.08
N HIS A 125 -5.36 -2.93 -26.12
CA HIS A 125 -4.06 -3.14 -26.72
C HIS A 125 -3.15 -4.00 -25.84
N ASN A 126 -3.06 -3.72 -24.54
CA ASN A 126 -2.11 -4.35 -23.63
C ASN A 126 -2.48 -5.79 -23.26
N PHE A 127 -3.76 -6.11 -23.04
CA PHE A 127 -4.16 -7.44 -22.59
C PHE A 127 -3.76 -8.57 -23.53
N PRO A 128 -3.89 -8.46 -24.86
CA PRO A 128 -3.37 -9.47 -25.79
C PRO A 128 -1.85 -9.66 -25.70
N ILE A 129 -1.08 -8.57 -25.55
CA ILE A 129 0.38 -8.61 -25.41
C ILE A 129 0.78 -9.37 -24.12
N LEU A 130 -0.04 -9.22 -23.06
CA LEU A 130 0.12 -9.92 -21.78
C LEU A 130 -0.42 -11.37 -21.81
N ASN A 131 -0.85 -11.87 -22.97
CA ASN A 131 -1.51 -13.18 -23.15
C ASN A 131 -2.83 -13.32 -22.36
N LEU A 132 -3.54 -12.23 -22.16
CA LEU A 132 -4.82 -12.16 -21.44
C LEU A 132 -6.01 -11.99 -22.40
N ASN A 133 -6.05 -12.77 -23.47
CA ASN A 133 -7.07 -12.71 -24.54
C ASN A 133 -8.49 -13.03 -24.06
N HIS A 134 -8.66 -13.56 -22.85
CA HIS A 134 -9.94 -13.88 -22.21
C HIS A 134 -10.55 -12.71 -21.46
N ILE A 135 -9.90 -11.53 -21.45
CA ILE A 135 -10.45 -10.30 -20.88
C ILE A 135 -11.26 -9.56 -21.95
N ASN A 136 -12.51 -9.31 -21.68
CA ASN A 136 -13.40 -8.50 -22.52
C ASN A 136 -13.45 -7.06 -21.98
N VAL A 137 -13.01 -6.10 -22.79
CA VAL A 137 -13.01 -4.68 -22.46
C VAL A 137 -14.37 -4.06 -22.77
N LYS A 138 -14.94 -3.33 -21.79
CA LYS A 138 -16.20 -2.58 -21.87
C LYS A 138 -15.94 -1.11 -21.59
N ASN A 139 -16.25 -0.24 -22.52
CA ASN A 139 -16.25 1.21 -22.29
C ASN A 139 -17.62 1.63 -21.80
N GLU A 140 -17.83 1.55 -20.50
CA GLU A 140 -19.12 1.78 -19.86
C GLU A 140 -18.90 2.28 -18.42
N ASP A 141 -19.93 2.90 -17.84
CA ASP A 141 -19.96 3.21 -16.41
C ASP A 141 -20.13 1.93 -15.59
N GLY A 142 -19.30 1.76 -14.54
CA GLY A 142 -19.27 0.53 -13.74
C GLY A 142 -20.59 0.22 -13.03
N VAL A 143 -21.32 1.25 -12.57
CA VAL A 143 -22.61 1.06 -11.89
C VAL A 143 -23.69 0.64 -12.89
N SER A 144 -23.73 1.30 -14.05
CA SER A 144 -24.65 0.94 -15.15
C SER A 144 -24.40 -0.51 -15.62
N TYR A 145 -23.12 -0.88 -15.77
CA TYR A 145 -22.75 -2.24 -16.12
C TYR A 145 -23.16 -3.25 -15.05
N LEU A 146 -22.93 -2.95 -13.76
CA LEU A 146 -23.31 -3.81 -12.63
C LEU A 146 -24.82 -4.12 -12.63
N GLN A 147 -25.65 -3.11 -12.93
CA GLN A 147 -27.11 -3.28 -12.98
C GLN A 147 -27.53 -4.27 -14.06
N ALA A 148 -26.89 -4.21 -15.24
CA ALA A 148 -27.27 -4.99 -16.42
C ALA A 148 -26.59 -6.35 -16.52
N MET A 149 -25.41 -6.56 -15.88
CA MET A 149 -24.62 -7.79 -16.03
C MET A 149 -25.29 -9.02 -15.45
N SER A 150 -24.97 -10.17 -16.02
CA SER A 150 -25.27 -11.46 -15.41
C SER A 150 -24.37 -11.72 -14.19
N PRO A 151 -24.79 -12.57 -13.23
CA PRO A 151 -23.95 -12.94 -12.10
C PRO A 151 -22.63 -13.59 -12.50
N VAL A 152 -21.60 -13.33 -11.71
CA VAL A 152 -20.22 -13.85 -11.86
C VAL A 152 -19.73 -14.44 -10.54
N ASP A 153 -18.58 -15.14 -10.55
CA ASP A 153 -18.01 -15.65 -9.30
C ASP A 153 -17.44 -14.53 -8.44
N CYS A 154 -16.74 -13.58 -9.05
CA CYS A 154 -16.06 -12.50 -8.34
C CYS A 154 -16.25 -11.13 -9.02
N ILE A 155 -16.39 -10.11 -8.18
CA ILE A 155 -16.32 -8.70 -8.58
C ILE A 155 -15.14 -8.04 -7.86
N PHE A 156 -14.39 -7.22 -8.59
CA PHE A 156 -13.39 -6.30 -8.06
C PHE A 156 -13.81 -4.86 -8.34
N LEU A 157 -13.56 -3.96 -7.38
CA LEU A 157 -13.71 -2.53 -7.58
C LEU A 157 -12.74 -1.71 -6.71
N ASP A 158 -12.25 -0.60 -7.28
CA ASP A 158 -11.37 0.40 -6.66
C ASP A 158 -12.05 1.78 -6.77
N PRO A 159 -12.99 2.11 -5.86
CA PRO A 159 -13.75 3.34 -5.97
C PRO A 159 -12.84 4.57 -5.80
N ALA A 160 -12.97 5.52 -6.71
CA ALA A 160 -12.24 6.78 -6.67
C ALA A 160 -12.79 7.73 -5.60
N ARG A 161 -12.00 8.66 -5.12
CA ARG A 161 -12.47 9.69 -4.17
C ARG A 161 -13.32 10.73 -4.92
N ARG A 162 -14.48 11.10 -4.36
CA ARG A 162 -15.36 12.14 -4.94
C ARG A 162 -14.77 13.55 -4.87
N ASN A 163 -13.82 13.82 -3.96
CA ASN A 163 -13.34 15.18 -3.70
C ASN A 163 -12.10 15.54 -4.52
N GLU A 164 -12.30 16.25 -5.63
CA GLU A 164 -11.22 16.94 -6.37
C GLU A 164 -10.62 18.14 -5.60
N HIS A 165 -11.26 18.60 -4.51
CA HIS A 165 -10.90 19.83 -3.78
C HIS A 165 -10.11 19.59 -2.47
N GLY A 166 -9.47 18.42 -2.28
CA GLY A 166 -8.48 18.22 -1.21
C GLY A 166 -9.04 18.02 0.20
N GLY A 167 -10.32 17.71 0.37
CA GLY A 167 -10.90 17.29 1.65
C GLY A 167 -10.34 15.93 2.10
N LYS A 168 -10.31 15.67 3.41
CA LYS A 168 -9.96 14.35 3.94
C LYS A 168 -11.11 13.39 3.65
N THR A 169 -10.94 12.47 2.71
CA THR A 169 -11.83 11.33 2.52
C THR A 169 -11.60 10.35 3.65
N VAL A 170 -12.61 10.12 4.47
CA VAL A 170 -12.53 9.27 5.67
C VAL A 170 -13.54 8.12 5.63
N ALA A 171 -14.66 8.30 4.92
CA ALA A 171 -15.78 7.36 4.80
C ALA A 171 -15.84 6.69 3.41
N ILE A 172 -16.51 5.55 3.31
CA ILE A 172 -16.80 4.88 2.03
C ILE A 172 -17.75 5.72 1.19
N SER A 173 -18.72 6.36 1.82
CA SER A 173 -19.67 7.29 1.18
C SER A 173 -19.00 8.50 0.51
N ASP A 174 -17.73 8.80 0.82
CA ASP A 174 -16.93 9.82 0.12
C ASP A 174 -16.32 9.30 -1.19
N CYS A 175 -16.56 8.04 -1.57
CA CYS A 175 -16.02 7.39 -2.76
C CYS A 175 -17.05 7.26 -3.87
N GLU A 176 -16.60 7.09 -5.12
CA GLU A 176 -17.41 6.82 -6.30
C GLU A 176 -16.84 5.62 -7.07
N PRO A 177 -17.65 4.54 -7.25
CA PRO A 177 -19.01 4.38 -6.76
C PRO A 177 -19.10 4.23 -5.24
N ASP A 178 -20.28 4.57 -4.66
CA ASP A 178 -20.57 4.36 -3.24
C ASP A 178 -20.85 2.89 -2.99
N VAL A 179 -19.89 2.20 -2.38
CA VAL A 179 -19.97 0.76 -2.15
C VAL A 179 -21.03 0.41 -1.12
N ALA A 180 -21.30 1.29 -0.14
CA ALA A 180 -22.32 1.02 0.87
C ALA A 180 -23.73 1.03 0.27
N GLU A 181 -24.02 1.93 -0.66
CA GLU A 181 -25.28 1.93 -1.40
C GLU A 181 -25.41 0.74 -2.36
N LEU A 182 -24.30 0.21 -2.86
CA LEU A 182 -24.27 -0.88 -3.84
C LEU A 182 -24.09 -2.26 -3.23
N GLU A 183 -23.87 -2.41 -1.92
CA GLU A 183 -23.45 -3.65 -1.29
C GLU A 183 -24.39 -4.81 -1.61
N GLU A 184 -25.71 -4.63 -1.47
CA GLU A 184 -26.71 -5.67 -1.79
C GLU A 184 -26.68 -6.06 -3.28
N LEU A 185 -26.58 -5.07 -4.18
CA LEU A 185 -26.54 -5.33 -5.62
C LEU A 185 -25.26 -6.09 -6.00
N LEU A 186 -24.11 -5.69 -5.46
CA LEU A 186 -22.84 -6.38 -5.67
C LEU A 186 -22.92 -7.84 -5.25
N LEU A 187 -23.46 -8.14 -4.06
CA LEU A 187 -23.60 -9.49 -3.54
C LEU A 187 -24.69 -10.30 -4.27
N ASN A 188 -25.70 -9.67 -4.86
CA ASN A 188 -26.64 -10.35 -5.74
C ASN A 188 -26.03 -10.74 -7.10
N LYS A 189 -24.95 -10.06 -7.50
CA LYS A 189 -24.26 -10.27 -8.78
C LYS A 189 -22.96 -11.09 -8.65
N ALA A 190 -22.42 -11.26 -7.43
CA ALA A 190 -21.21 -12.06 -7.24
C ALA A 190 -21.22 -12.85 -5.93
N GLY A 191 -20.63 -14.04 -5.96
CA GLY A 191 -20.38 -14.84 -4.76
C GLY A 191 -19.34 -14.21 -3.82
N GLN A 192 -18.39 -13.45 -4.37
CA GLN A 192 -17.35 -12.75 -3.62
C GLN A 192 -17.06 -11.39 -4.26
N VAL A 193 -16.94 -10.36 -3.42
CA VAL A 193 -16.62 -8.99 -3.86
C VAL A 193 -15.35 -8.52 -3.14
N MET A 194 -14.36 -8.06 -3.89
CA MET A 194 -13.17 -7.39 -3.35
C MET A 194 -13.26 -5.89 -3.61
N VAL A 195 -13.24 -5.12 -2.54
CA VAL A 195 -13.21 -3.66 -2.59
C VAL A 195 -11.82 -3.17 -2.17
N LYS A 196 -11.13 -2.47 -3.05
CA LYS A 196 -9.86 -1.80 -2.74
C LYS A 196 -10.14 -0.36 -2.30
N LEU A 197 -9.57 0.03 -1.18
CA LEU A 197 -9.75 1.35 -0.59
C LEU A 197 -8.41 2.01 -0.30
N SER A 198 -8.41 3.34 -0.32
CA SER A 198 -7.24 4.12 0.08
C SER A 198 -6.83 3.84 1.53
N PRO A 199 -5.51 3.80 1.84
CA PRO A 199 -5.03 3.65 3.22
C PRO A 199 -5.41 4.84 4.13
N MET A 200 -5.92 5.93 3.56
CA MET A 200 -6.38 7.09 4.34
C MET A 200 -7.76 6.87 4.97
N LEU A 201 -8.58 5.94 4.46
CA LEU A 201 -9.90 5.63 5.01
C LEU A 201 -9.82 5.09 6.44
N ASP A 202 -10.80 5.43 7.25
CA ASP A 202 -10.96 4.88 8.61
C ASP A 202 -11.58 3.48 8.52
N LEU A 203 -10.81 2.46 8.88
CA LEU A 203 -11.27 1.08 8.87
C LEU A 203 -12.47 0.86 9.79
N SER A 204 -12.52 1.56 10.94
CA SER A 204 -13.63 1.39 11.89
C SER A 204 -14.93 1.95 11.34
N LEU A 205 -14.85 3.04 10.59
CA LEU A 205 -16.00 3.62 9.92
C LEU A 205 -16.44 2.72 8.75
N ALA A 206 -15.52 2.27 7.92
CA ALA A 206 -15.81 1.36 6.81
C ALA A 206 -16.56 0.09 7.25
N LEU A 207 -16.11 -0.52 8.36
CA LEU A 207 -16.77 -1.71 8.94
C LEU A 207 -18.09 -1.43 9.69
N LYS A 208 -18.49 -0.17 9.83
CA LYS A 208 -19.84 0.20 10.30
C LYS A 208 -20.80 0.45 9.14
N GLU A 209 -20.25 0.94 8.02
CA GLU A 209 -21.04 1.25 6.81
C GLU A 209 -21.36 0.00 5.99
N LEU A 210 -20.49 -1.03 6.00
CA LEU A 210 -20.65 -2.30 5.28
C LEU A 210 -21.00 -3.44 6.24
N GLN A 211 -21.98 -4.27 5.85
CA GLN A 211 -22.53 -5.33 6.72
C GLN A 211 -22.03 -6.74 6.39
N HIS A 212 -21.55 -6.98 5.18
CA HIS A 212 -21.17 -8.30 4.69
C HIS A 212 -19.66 -8.50 4.55
N VAL A 213 -18.86 -7.70 5.26
CA VAL A 213 -17.40 -7.85 5.25
C VAL A 213 -17.01 -9.12 6.01
N GLN A 214 -16.32 -10.03 5.34
CA GLN A 214 -15.82 -11.27 5.91
C GLN A 214 -14.36 -11.17 6.34
N LYS A 215 -13.54 -10.47 5.52
CA LYS A 215 -12.09 -10.29 5.75
C LYS A 215 -11.66 -8.89 5.40
N VAL A 216 -10.65 -8.42 6.12
CA VAL A 216 -9.94 -7.19 5.82
C VAL A 216 -8.47 -7.53 5.60
N HIS A 217 -7.87 -7.03 4.52
CA HIS A 217 -6.43 -7.09 4.32
C HIS A 217 -5.89 -5.66 4.31
N ILE A 218 -4.96 -5.37 5.22
CA ILE A 218 -4.24 -4.10 5.30
C ILE A 218 -2.86 -4.35 4.74
N ILE A 219 -2.58 -3.78 3.57
CA ILE A 219 -1.38 -4.09 2.81
C ILE A 219 -0.39 -2.95 2.92
N SER A 220 0.80 -3.27 3.38
CA SER A 220 1.96 -2.40 3.31
C SER A 220 3.04 -3.00 2.41
N ALA A 221 3.83 -2.14 1.80
CA ALA A 221 5.02 -2.48 1.04
C ALA A 221 6.09 -1.45 1.38
N ASN A 222 7.33 -1.90 1.58
CA ASN A 222 8.42 -1.04 2.06
C ASN A 222 8.07 -0.27 3.36
N ASN A 223 7.35 -0.94 4.27
CA ASN A 223 6.86 -0.38 5.52
C ASN A 223 5.96 0.88 5.37
N GLU A 224 5.29 1.02 4.24
CA GLU A 224 4.28 2.05 3.99
C GLU A 224 2.94 1.40 3.69
N CYS A 225 1.87 1.80 4.37
CA CYS A 225 0.53 1.29 4.10
C CYS A 225 0.07 1.76 2.73
N LYS A 226 -0.21 0.82 1.82
CA LYS A 226 -0.54 1.09 0.42
C LYS A 226 -2.03 1.05 0.13
N GLU A 227 -2.75 0.07 0.69
CA GLU A 227 -4.16 -0.14 0.41
C GLU A 227 -4.85 -0.94 1.53
N LEU A 228 -6.16 -0.78 1.62
CA LEU A 228 -7.07 -1.61 2.41
C LEU A 228 -7.91 -2.42 1.42
N LEU A 229 -8.03 -3.73 1.64
CA LEU A 229 -8.93 -4.58 0.88
C LEU A 229 -10.01 -5.11 1.80
N LEU A 230 -11.27 -4.97 1.39
CA LEU A 230 -12.41 -5.58 2.04
C LEU A 230 -12.93 -6.72 1.17
N ILE A 231 -13.05 -7.90 1.73
CA ILE A 231 -13.66 -9.05 1.07
C ILE A 231 -15.06 -9.23 1.62
N LEU A 232 -16.04 -9.04 0.75
CA LEU A 232 -17.46 -9.21 1.07
C LEU A 232 -17.96 -10.53 0.50
N GLY A 233 -18.92 -11.13 1.19
CA GLY A 233 -19.60 -12.36 0.75
C GLY A 233 -20.94 -12.54 1.43
N GLN A 234 -21.81 -13.36 0.85
CA GLN A 234 -23.17 -13.59 1.36
C GLN A 234 -23.23 -14.36 2.68
N ALA A 235 -22.24 -15.23 2.94
CA ALA A 235 -22.19 -15.98 4.18
C ALA A 235 -21.86 -15.05 5.36
N SER A 236 -22.67 -15.11 6.42
CA SER A 236 -22.34 -14.44 7.67
C SER A 236 -21.09 -15.07 8.30
N VAL A 237 -20.23 -14.25 8.87
CA VAL A 237 -19.09 -14.71 9.69
C VAL A 237 -19.32 -14.29 11.13
N GLU A 238 -18.87 -15.10 12.08
CA GLU A 238 -18.98 -14.77 13.51
C GLU A 238 -18.09 -13.55 13.82
N GLU A 239 -16.90 -13.53 13.25
CA GLU A 239 -15.94 -12.43 13.40
C GLU A 239 -15.21 -12.13 12.10
N ILE A 240 -14.97 -10.83 11.87
CA ILE A 240 -14.17 -10.35 10.74
C ILE A 240 -12.69 -10.56 11.05
N SER A 241 -12.01 -11.36 10.22
CA SER A 241 -10.54 -11.51 10.33
C SER A 241 -9.83 -10.34 9.68
N ILE A 242 -8.86 -9.76 10.41
CA ILE A 242 -8.03 -8.64 9.96
C ILE A 242 -6.61 -9.17 9.70
N HIS A 243 -6.20 -9.12 8.44
CA HIS A 243 -4.91 -9.58 7.94
C HIS A 243 -4.00 -8.37 7.73
N CYS A 244 -2.96 -8.26 8.54
CA CYS A 244 -1.91 -7.25 8.41
C CYS A 244 -0.76 -7.85 7.60
N VAL A 245 -0.51 -7.32 6.41
CA VAL A 245 0.47 -7.87 5.48
C VAL A 245 1.49 -6.80 5.11
N ASN A 246 2.77 -7.13 5.25
CA ASN A 246 3.85 -6.30 4.74
C ASN A 246 4.60 -7.07 3.66
N LEU A 247 4.42 -6.65 2.42
CA LEU A 247 4.91 -7.34 1.25
C LEU A 247 6.41 -7.15 1.06
N PRO A 248 7.12 -8.17 0.55
CA PRO A 248 8.55 -8.08 0.28
C PRO A 248 8.84 -7.03 -0.79
N THR A 249 9.91 -6.27 -0.56
CA THR A 249 10.46 -5.28 -1.48
C THR A 249 11.98 -5.33 -1.40
N LYS A 250 12.68 -4.48 -2.15
CA LYS A 250 14.15 -4.36 -2.02
C LYS A 250 14.53 -4.12 -0.55
N GLY A 251 15.20 -5.09 0.07
CA GLY A 251 15.64 -5.04 1.48
C GLY A 251 14.72 -5.74 2.50
N ILE A 252 13.53 -6.20 2.09
CA ILE A 252 12.66 -7.09 2.87
C ILE A 252 12.53 -8.37 2.04
N GLN A 253 13.07 -9.49 2.55
CA GLN A 253 13.14 -10.73 1.77
C GLN A 253 11.89 -11.59 1.89
N GLU A 254 11.15 -11.48 3.01
CA GLU A 254 9.98 -12.31 3.29
C GLU A 254 8.75 -11.48 3.59
N GLU A 255 7.58 -12.03 3.25
CA GLU A 255 6.29 -11.47 3.62
C GLU A 255 6.10 -11.58 5.14
N GLN A 256 5.76 -10.46 5.79
CA GLN A 256 5.33 -10.46 7.18
C GLN A 256 3.81 -10.49 7.23
N HIS A 257 3.25 -11.43 7.94
CA HIS A 257 1.81 -11.60 8.03
C HIS A 257 1.38 -11.81 9.49
N PHE A 258 0.37 -11.05 9.92
CA PHE A 258 -0.26 -11.20 11.23
C PHE A 258 -1.78 -11.11 11.07
N VAL A 259 -2.49 -12.02 11.72
CA VAL A 259 -3.96 -12.08 11.67
C VAL A 259 -4.52 -11.95 13.07
N PHE A 260 -5.56 -11.15 13.22
CA PHE A 260 -6.29 -10.99 14.47
C PHE A 260 -7.75 -10.60 14.20
N THR A 261 -8.56 -10.60 15.25
CA THR A 261 -9.93 -10.05 15.24
C THR A 261 -10.04 -8.85 16.18
N ARG A 262 -11.09 -8.05 16.04
CA ARG A 262 -11.32 -6.92 16.95
C ARG A 262 -11.54 -7.37 18.40
N GLU A 263 -12.21 -8.49 18.59
CA GLU A 263 -12.42 -9.06 19.92
C GLU A 263 -11.07 -9.49 20.53
N GLN A 264 -10.20 -10.15 19.76
CA GLN A 264 -8.84 -10.49 20.21
C GLN A 264 -8.06 -9.24 20.64
N GLU A 265 -8.11 -8.14 19.85
CA GLU A 265 -7.43 -6.89 20.24
C GLU A 265 -7.99 -6.31 21.55
N GLN A 266 -9.32 -6.37 21.76
CA GLN A 266 -9.96 -5.85 22.98
C GLN A 266 -9.67 -6.72 24.20
N CYS A 267 -9.70 -8.04 24.06
CA CYS A 267 -9.56 -9.00 25.15
C CYS A 267 -8.09 -9.37 25.46
N SER A 268 -7.14 -9.13 24.54
CA SER A 268 -5.74 -9.48 24.74
C SER A 268 -5.13 -8.74 25.94
N GLU A 269 -4.42 -9.48 26.77
CA GLU A 269 -3.59 -8.89 27.81
C GLU A 269 -2.30 -8.33 27.21
N CYS A 270 -1.85 -7.20 27.75
CA CYS A 270 -0.65 -6.52 27.31
C CYS A 270 0.26 -6.22 28.48
N ASN A 271 1.45 -6.83 28.47
CA ASN A 271 2.47 -6.56 29.47
C ASN A 271 3.19 -5.24 29.18
N TYR A 272 3.09 -4.30 30.09
CA TYR A 272 3.80 -3.01 30.00
C TYR A 272 5.09 -3.05 30.84
N THR A 273 6.08 -2.26 30.43
CA THR A 273 7.35 -2.16 31.15
C THR A 273 7.75 -0.71 31.41
N ASN A 274 8.47 -0.52 32.52
CA ASN A 274 9.10 0.76 32.88
C ASN A 274 10.60 0.78 32.51
N ALA A 275 11.12 -0.32 31.94
CA ALA A 275 12.52 -0.46 31.56
C ALA A 275 12.65 -0.97 30.14
N LEU A 276 13.72 -0.55 29.48
CA LEU A 276 14.13 -1.14 28.19
C LEU A 276 14.92 -2.41 28.46
N GLU A 277 14.74 -3.38 27.58
CA GLU A 277 15.51 -4.63 27.53
C GLU A 277 16.56 -4.55 26.40
N ASN A 278 17.06 -5.66 25.88
CA ASN A 278 18.15 -5.65 24.90
C ASN A 278 17.70 -5.27 23.49
N TYR A 279 16.44 -5.57 23.13
CA TYR A 279 15.90 -5.34 21.79
C TYR A 279 14.69 -4.42 21.82
N LEU A 280 14.57 -3.60 20.78
CA LEU A 280 13.42 -2.72 20.51
C LEU A 280 12.72 -3.15 19.22
N TYR A 281 11.40 -3.16 19.23
CA TYR A 281 10.59 -3.50 18.06
C TYR A 281 9.63 -2.37 17.70
N GLU A 282 9.53 -2.13 16.41
CA GLU A 282 8.53 -1.26 15.82
C GLU A 282 7.68 -2.07 14.83
N PRO A 283 6.35 -2.22 15.07
CA PRO A 283 5.45 -2.91 14.15
C PRO A 283 5.49 -2.31 12.75
N ASN A 284 5.28 -3.13 11.74
CA ASN A 284 5.17 -2.64 10.38
C ASN A 284 3.92 -1.77 10.16
N ALA A 285 3.86 -1.06 9.03
CA ALA A 285 2.83 -0.07 8.77
C ALA A 285 1.41 -0.65 8.70
N SER A 286 1.24 -1.93 8.28
CA SER A 286 -0.07 -2.57 8.25
C SER A 286 -0.64 -2.79 9.66
N LEU A 287 0.20 -3.22 10.60
CA LEU A 287 -0.16 -3.38 12.02
C LEU A 287 -0.51 -2.04 12.69
N LEU A 288 0.30 -1.01 12.42
CA LEU A 288 0.03 0.33 12.94
C LEU A 288 -1.31 0.88 12.43
N LYS A 289 -1.62 0.64 11.15
CA LYS A 289 -2.89 1.03 10.53
C LYS A 289 -4.07 0.23 11.08
N ALA A 290 -3.88 -1.07 11.33
CA ALA A 290 -4.90 -1.97 11.88
C ALA A 290 -5.26 -1.66 13.33
N GLY A 291 -4.31 -1.10 14.09
CA GLY A 291 -4.45 -0.92 15.53
C GLY A 291 -4.21 -2.21 16.34
N ALA A 292 -3.48 -3.19 15.80
CA ALA A 292 -3.13 -4.47 16.44
C ALA A 292 -2.06 -4.29 17.52
N PHE A 293 -2.37 -3.57 18.61
CA PHE A 293 -1.36 -3.15 19.58
C PHE A 293 -1.25 -4.06 20.81
N ARG A 294 -2.36 -4.68 21.21
CA ARG A 294 -2.41 -5.60 22.34
C ARG A 294 -2.28 -7.04 21.87
N SER A 295 -2.96 -7.39 20.80
CA SER A 295 -2.90 -8.73 20.18
C SER A 295 -1.49 -9.10 19.76
N ILE A 296 -0.70 -8.16 19.18
CA ILE A 296 0.71 -8.42 18.88
C ILE A 296 1.56 -8.63 20.14
N ALA A 297 1.31 -7.86 21.23
CA ALA A 297 2.02 -8.03 22.48
C ALA A 297 1.67 -9.34 23.18
N SER A 298 0.47 -9.86 22.95
CA SER A 298 0.04 -11.17 23.45
C SER A 298 0.59 -12.35 22.62
N ALA A 299 0.75 -12.13 21.29
CA ALA A 299 1.20 -13.18 20.39
C ALA A 299 2.72 -13.39 20.40
N PHE A 300 3.51 -12.39 20.79
CA PHE A 300 4.96 -12.45 20.82
C PHE A 300 5.51 -12.20 22.23
N PRO A 301 6.68 -12.77 22.59
CA PRO A 301 7.29 -12.60 23.91
C PRO A 301 7.94 -11.20 24.05
N VAL A 302 7.14 -10.16 23.96
CA VAL A 302 7.57 -8.75 24.04
C VAL A 302 6.75 -7.99 25.08
N LYS A 303 7.34 -6.92 25.63
CA LYS A 303 6.68 -5.99 26.56
C LYS A 303 6.49 -4.65 25.87
N LYS A 304 5.34 -4.02 26.06
CA LYS A 304 5.02 -2.74 25.46
C LYS A 304 5.56 -1.59 26.32
N LEU A 305 6.22 -0.60 25.72
CA LEU A 305 6.82 0.52 26.44
C LEU A 305 5.78 1.46 27.06
N HIS A 306 4.64 1.67 26.38
CA HIS A 306 3.57 2.57 26.84
C HIS A 306 2.29 2.28 26.03
N PRO A 307 1.08 2.44 26.59
CA PRO A 307 -0.18 2.22 25.87
C PRO A 307 -0.24 2.87 24.47
N ASN A 308 0.33 4.07 24.32
CA ASN A 308 0.24 4.86 23.10
C ASN A 308 1.58 5.06 22.35
N SER A 309 2.66 4.34 22.70
CA SER A 309 3.94 4.44 21.97
C SER A 309 4.02 3.49 20.80
N HIS A 310 3.35 2.33 20.90
CA HIS A 310 3.41 1.25 19.90
C HIS A 310 4.83 0.77 19.60
N LEU A 311 5.70 0.83 20.62
CA LEU A 311 7.04 0.24 20.64
C LEU A 311 7.08 -0.86 21.70
N TYR A 312 7.87 -1.88 21.42
CA TYR A 312 7.98 -3.07 22.26
C TYR A 312 9.45 -3.40 22.54
N THR A 313 9.71 -4.16 23.59
CA THR A 313 11.07 -4.56 23.99
C THR A 313 11.08 -6.02 24.46
N SER A 314 12.24 -6.68 24.33
CA SER A 314 12.50 -8.01 24.86
C SER A 314 13.99 -8.20 25.16
N ASP A 315 14.32 -9.16 26.03
CA ASP A 315 15.71 -9.54 26.32
C ASP A 315 16.34 -10.37 25.21
N VAL A 316 15.53 -11.15 24.49
CA VAL A 316 15.97 -12.07 23.43
C VAL A 316 15.37 -11.62 22.11
N LEU A 317 16.15 -11.72 21.03
CA LEU A 317 15.68 -11.38 19.69
C LEU A 317 14.48 -12.25 19.27
N VAL A 318 13.39 -11.62 18.91
CA VAL A 318 12.17 -12.24 18.35
C VAL A 318 12.20 -12.06 16.83
N GLU A 319 12.81 -12.99 16.11
CA GLU A 319 13.02 -12.93 14.65
C GLU A 319 11.70 -12.85 13.86
N SER A 320 10.66 -13.56 14.35
CA SER A 320 9.35 -13.61 13.70
C SER A 320 8.45 -12.39 13.99
N PHE A 321 8.94 -11.38 14.72
CA PHE A 321 8.14 -10.19 14.99
C PHE A 321 7.79 -9.44 13.69
N PRO A 322 6.51 -9.18 13.40
CA PRO A 322 6.11 -8.57 12.13
C PRO A 322 6.35 -7.06 12.13
N GLY A 323 7.58 -6.67 11.95
CA GLY A 323 8.04 -5.28 11.99
C GLY A 323 9.55 -5.18 11.82
N ARG A 324 10.11 -4.15 12.43
CA ARG A 324 11.56 -3.93 12.48
C ARG A 324 12.09 -4.24 13.88
N ALA A 325 13.16 -5.00 13.97
CA ALA A 325 13.88 -5.29 15.21
C ALA A 325 15.19 -4.48 15.25
N PHE A 326 15.55 -4.03 16.44
CA PHE A 326 16.75 -3.24 16.69
C PHE A 326 17.42 -3.71 17.98
N HIS A 327 18.75 -3.76 17.98
CA HIS A 327 19.54 -3.90 19.19
C HIS A 327 19.70 -2.55 19.87
N ILE A 328 19.41 -2.46 21.17
CA ILE A 328 19.53 -1.23 21.96
C ILE A 328 20.98 -1.07 22.41
N ILE A 329 21.61 0.02 22.00
CA ILE A 329 22.99 0.36 22.35
C ILE A 329 23.05 1.18 23.62
N SER A 330 22.17 2.19 23.76
CA SER A 330 22.09 3.04 24.93
C SER A 330 20.75 3.76 25.01
N GLN A 331 20.45 4.27 26.20
CA GLN A 331 19.30 5.15 26.43
C GLN A 331 19.74 6.38 27.22
N CYS A 332 19.09 7.50 26.95
CA CYS A 332 19.32 8.75 27.69
C CYS A 332 18.06 9.59 27.80
N SER A 333 18.05 10.55 28.71
CA SER A 333 17.08 11.65 28.73
C SER A 333 17.50 12.77 27.76
N LEU A 334 16.68 13.82 27.66
CA LEU A 334 17.07 15.02 26.90
C LEU A 334 18.00 15.98 27.68
N ASN A 335 18.66 15.51 28.74
CA ASN A 335 19.67 16.23 29.49
C ASN A 335 20.93 16.40 28.62
N LYS A 336 21.53 17.61 28.64
CA LYS A 336 22.71 17.91 27.80
C LYS A 336 23.90 16.99 28.06
N LYS A 337 24.12 16.59 29.33
CA LYS A 337 25.23 15.70 29.70
C LYS A 337 25.02 14.33 29.14
N GLU A 338 23.86 13.73 29.38
CA GLU A 338 23.50 12.40 28.90
C GLU A 338 23.46 12.32 27.34
N LEU A 339 22.93 13.37 26.68
CA LEU A 339 22.97 13.48 25.23
C LEU A 339 24.40 13.47 24.67
N LYS A 340 25.33 14.20 25.33
CA LYS A 340 26.72 14.22 24.92
C LYS A 340 27.40 12.86 25.11
N GLU A 341 27.11 12.18 26.21
CA GLU A 341 27.64 10.83 26.51
C GLU A 341 27.12 9.77 25.54
N SER A 342 25.80 9.79 25.25
CA SER A 342 25.16 8.77 24.39
C SER A 342 25.29 9.03 22.88
N LEU A 343 25.39 10.28 22.44
CA LEU A 343 25.28 10.67 21.02
C LEU A 343 26.45 11.53 20.54
N GLY A 344 27.43 11.87 21.39
CA GLY A 344 28.48 12.83 21.07
C GLY A 344 29.41 12.43 19.93
N ASP A 345 29.42 11.15 19.58
CA ASP A 345 30.19 10.55 18.48
C ASP A 345 29.42 10.56 17.13
N LEU A 346 28.10 10.82 17.17
CA LEU A 346 27.23 10.72 15.99
C LEU A 346 27.19 12.01 15.17
N LYS A 347 27.13 11.85 13.85
CA LYS A 347 26.89 12.95 12.88
C LYS A 347 25.54 12.80 12.17
N LYS A 348 25.06 11.56 12.03
CA LYS A 348 23.84 11.20 11.31
C LYS A 348 23.03 10.16 12.12
N ALA A 349 21.73 10.23 12.03
CA ALA A 349 20.83 9.19 12.54
C ALA A 349 19.43 9.26 11.91
N ASN A 350 18.79 8.10 11.84
CA ASN A 350 17.37 7.96 11.48
C ASN A 350 16.51 8.14 12.73
N ILE A 351 15.70 9.19 12.80
CA ILE A 351 14.94 9.54 14.02
C ILE A 351 13.48 9.17 13.83
N THR A 352 12.95 8.41 14.80
CA THR A 352 11.53 8.06 14.93
C THR A 352 10.99 8.60 16.26
N VAL A 353 9.81 9.20 16.19
CA VAL A 353 9.12 9.76 17.39
C VAL A 353 7.82 8.98 17.61
N ARG A 354 7.66 8.42 18.82
CA ARG A 354 6.46 7.68 19.24
C ARG A 354 6.04 8.13 20.65
N LYS A 355 4.89 8.80 20.77
CA LYS A 355 4.39 9.33 22.06
C LYS A 355 5.44 10.18 22.79
N PHE A 356 5.96 11.18 22.13
CA PHE A 356 6.98 12.09 22.66
C PHE A 356 6.59 13.56 22.41
N PRO A 357 6.88 14.51 23.32
CA PRO A 357 6.40 15.89 23.22
C PRO A 357 7.23 16.78 22.28
N ALA A 358 7.92 16.21 21.30
CA ALA A 358 8.66 16.93 20.28
C ALA A 358 8.54 16.22 18.93
N THR A 359 8.57 16.98 17.85
CA THR A 359 8.64 16.46 16.47
C THR A 359 10.04 16.00 16.11
N VAL A 360 10.16 15.22 15.03
CA VAL A 360 11.46 14.81 14.45
C VAL A 360 12.31 16.04 14.13
N ALA A 361 11.72 17.09 13.55
CA ALA A 361 12.44 18.31 13.16
C ALA A 361 13.00 19.06 14.39
N GLU A 362 12.20 19.19 15.46
CA GLU A 362 12.64 19.82 16.71
C GLU A 362 13.77 19.05 17.40
N LEU A 363 13.63 17.70 17.47
CA LEU A 363 14.68 16.84 18.01
C LEU A 363 15.96 16.96 17.19
N ARG A 364 15.88 16.87 15.88
CA ARG A 364 17.02 16.96 14.96
C ARG A 364 17.78 18.29 15.15
N LYS A 365 17.04 19.41 15.27
CA LYS A 365 17.62 20.73 15.58
C LYS A 365 18.31 20.76 16.94
N ARG A 366 17.70 20.12 17.96
CA ARG A 366 18.22 20.11 19.34
C ARG A 366 19.50 19.28 19.47
N ILE A 367 19.53 18.08 18.85
CA ILE A 367 20.67 17.15 18.93
C ILE A 367 21.71 17.35 17.82
N LYS A 368 21.42 18.21 16.83
CA LYS A 368 22.31 18.58 15.71
C LYS A 368 22.79 17.40 14.85
N LEU A 369 21.92 16.43 14.61
CA LEU A 369 22.23 15.30 13.72
C LEU A 369 21.55 15.47 12.37
N SER A 370 22.26 15.12 11.29
CA SER A 370 21.68 15.01 9.95
C SER A 370 20.98 13.66 9.76
N GLU A 371 20.19 13.53 8.69
CA GLU A 371 19.46 12.31 8.36
C GLU A 371 20.37 11.25 7.75
N GLY A 372 20.04 9.94 8.01
CA GLY A 372 20.71 8.79 7.42
C GLY A 372 21.73 8.13 8.35
N GLY A 373 22.55 7.26 7.77
CA GLY A 373 23.47 6.39 8.50
C GLY A 373 22.78 5.14 9.06
N ASP A 374 23.55 4.34 9.82
CA ASP A 374 23.12 3.04 10.33
C ASP A 374 22.57 3.09 11.77
N THR A 375 22.63 4.26 12.40
CA THR A 375 22.08 4.49 13.74
C THR A 375 20.63 4.93 13.68
N TYR A 376 19.81 4.33 14.53
CA TYR A 376 18.40 4.66 14.71
C TYR A 376 18.19 5.26 16.10
N LEU A 377 17.44 6.36 16.18
CA LEU A 377 17.08 7.01 17.44
C LEU A 377 15.56 7.02 17.60
N PHE A 378 15.08 6.37 18.65
CA PHE A 378 13.65 6.39 19.00
C PHE A 378 13.42 7.28 20.18
N ALA A 379 12.64 8.34 20.00
CA ALA A 379 12.15 9.18 21.08
C ALA A 379 10.78 8.69 21.54
N SER A 380 10.67 8.26 22.78
CA SER A 380 9.45 7.66 23.31
C SER A 380 9.21 8.00 24.78
N THR A 381 8.07 7.56 25.31
CA THR A 381 7.71 7.63 26.72
C THR A 381 7.50 6.21 27.23
N LEU A 382 8.07 5.88 28.37
CA LEU A 382 7.86 4.61 29.08
C LEU A 382 6.54 4.62 29.84
N ASN A 383 6.09 3.46 30.32
CA ASN A 383 4.82 3.31 31.02
C ASN A 383 4.71 4.16 32.32
N ASN A 384 5.82 4.43 32.98
CA ASN A 384 5.89 5.34 34.16
C ASN A 384 5.90 6.82 33.78
N GLY A 385 5.77 7.18 32.51
CA GLY A 385 5.80 8.56 32.01
C GLY A 385 7.19 9.14 31.76
N GLN A 386 8.26 8.38 32.01
CA GLN A 386 9.63 8.80 31.73
C GLN A 386 9.87 8.94 30.22
N LYS A 387 10.43 10.07 29.81
CA LYS A 387 10.80 10.34 28.43
C LYS A 387 12.21 9.87 28.16
N VAL A 388 12.38 9.04 27.12
CA VAL A 388 13.65 8.44 26.76
C VAL A 388 13.97 8.65 25.30
N LEU A 389 15.25 8.80 25.01
CA LEU A 389 15.83 8.69 23.69
C LEU A 389 16.65 7.40 23.64
N ILE A 390 16.33 6.52 22.73
CA ILE A 390 16.88 5.16 22.63
C ILE A 390 17.75 5.11 21.38
N ARG A 391 19.06 4.84 21.54
CA ARG A 391 19.99 4.63 20.45
C ARG A 391 20.00 3.16 20.10
N CYS A 392 19.82 2.84 18.83
CA CYS A 392 19.70 1.49 18.33
C CYS A 392 20.48 1.30 17.03
N GLU A 393 20.78 0.05 16.72
CA GLU A 393 21.23 -0.45 15.42
C GLU A 393 20.28 -1.56 14.97
N LYS A 394 20.19 -1.84 13.64
CA LYS A 394 19.37 -2.96 13.16
C LYS A 394 19.86 -4.28 13.77
N ALA A 395 18.92 -5.11 14.22
CA ALA A 395 19.19 -6.46 14.71
C ALA A 395 19.37 -7.44 13.55
#